data_dbbc6eb966c79a8c2274c1ca147f5e18
#
_entry.id   dbbc6eb966c79a8c2274c1ca147f5e18
#
_cell.length_a   1.000
_cell.length_b   1.000
_cell.length_c   1.000
_cell.angle_alpha   90.00
_cell.angle_beta   90.00
_cell.angle_gamma   90.00
#
_symmetry.space_group_name_H-M   'P 1'
#
loop_
_entity.id
_entity.type
_entity.pdbx_description
1 polymer ?
#
loop_
_entity_poly.entity_id
_entity_poly.type
_entity_poly.pdbx_seq_one_letter_code
_entity_poly.pdbx_strand_id
1 'polypeptide(L)'
;RPYPWLLAGAGVIDILGNPDMSCLYAKMVWGMENGPVIGVKPVNHPGVRVSKSTWRGTNAITSWSWQGCDGNKAEVEVYSTAFEVELWINNEKVGRKKVKRNKAIFKTTYASGKIEARALDEKGYIIGKKALVSAIGKLTIKTEWENKNFKQGDICYIDISLVGENDVVESNKDCLIQCKTKDCELLGFGSARACSKESYVTDVCTTYQGRALAVVRITGENPSVEVVNK
;
A
#
# COMPACT_ATOMS: atom_id res chain seq x y z
N ARG A 1 9.97 -21.16 -6.63
CA ARG A 1 9.57 -20.63 -7.94
C ARG A 1 10.82 -20.30 -8.75
N PRO A 2 10.85 -20.59 -10.07
CA PRO A 2 12.01 -20.27 -10.91
C PRO A 2 12.10 -18.77 -11.18
N TYR A 3 13.30 -18.31 -11.58
CA TYR A 3 13.50 -16.95 -12.10
C TYR A 3 12.44 -16.61 -13.16
N PRO A 4 11.86 -15.40 -13.17
CA PRO A 4 12.29 -14.18 -12.47
C PRO A 4 11.56 -13.91 -11.12
N TRP A 5 11.16 -14.93 -10.39
CA TRP A 5 10.62 -14.76 -9.04
C TRP A 5 11.76 -14.54 -8.05
N LEU A 6 11.95 -13.31 -7.60
CA LEU A 6 12.97 -12.92 -6.63
C LEU A 6 12.50 -13.14 -5.18
N LEU A 7 11.19 -13.05 -4.95
CA LEU A 7 10.57 -13.12 -3.62
C LEU A 7 9.45 -14.16 -3.61
N ALA A 8 9.22 -14.76 -2.46
CA ALA A 8 8.13 -15.72 -2.28
C ALA A 8 6.73 -15.08 -2.26
N GLY A 9 6.64 -13.80 -1.88
CA GLY A 9 5.38 -13.09 -1.68
C GLY A 9 4.51 -13.72 -0.58
N ALA A 10 5.13 -14.36 0.41
CA ALA A 10 4.46 -15.09 1.48
C ALA A 10 4.49 -14.35 2.83
N GLY A 11 5.33 -13.33 2.97
CA GLY A 11 5.45 -12.52 4.18
C GLY A 11 4.19 -11.66 4.39
N VAL A 12 3.97 -11.28 5.64
CA VAL A 12 2.91 -10.35 6.07
C VAL A 12 3.41 -8.90 6.10
N ILE A 13 4.71 -8.70 5.94
CA ILE A 13 5.39 -7.42 5.72
C ILE A 13 6.21 -7.61 4.44
N ASP A 14 6.16 -6.65 3.53
CA ASP A 14 6.94 -6.70 2.30
C ASP A 14 8.41 -6.30 2.55
N ILE A 15 9.26 -6.41 1.53
CA ILE A 15 10.69 -6.07 1.67
C ILE A 15 10.97 -4.58 1.86
N LEU A 16 9.98 -3.72 1.69
CA LEU A 16 10.05 -2.28 1.94
C LEU A 16 9.57 -1.92 3.36
N GLY A 17 9.16 -2.92 4.17
CA GLY A 17 8.64 -2.70 5.52
C GLY A 17 7.13 -2.45 5.59
N ASN A 18 6.39 -2.47 4.48
CA ASN A 18 4.96 -2.19 4.49
C ASN A 18 4.15 -3.42 4.96
N PRO A 19 3.25 -3.27 5.95
CA PRO A 19 2.37 -4.35 6.37
C PRO A 19 1.30 -4.64 5.31
N ASP A 20 1.04 -5.91 5.05
CA ASP A 20 -0.10 -6.35 4.26
C ASP A 20 -1.38 -6.48 5.12
N MET A 21 -2.49 -6.80 4.47
CA MET A 21 -3.77 -6.98 5.17
C MET A 21 -3.77 -8.14 6.17
N SER A 22 -2.92 -9.14 6.00
CA SER A 22 -2.81 -10.27 6.96
C SER A 22 -2.13 -9.81 8.25
N CYS A 23 -1.14 -8.91 8.16
CA CYS A 23 -0.52 -8.27 9.32
C CYS A 23 -1.54 -7.42 10.08
N LEU A 24 -2.30 -6.59 9.37
CA LEU A 24 -3.32 -5.72 9.98
C LEU A 24 -4.45 -6.55 10.62
N TYR A 25 -4.84 -7.67 10.01
CA TYR A 25 -5.77 -8.62 10.63
C TYR A 25 -5.24 -9.19 11.96
N ALA A 26 -3.96 -9.61 11.97
CA ALA A 26 -3.34 -10.12 13.20
C ALA A 26 -3.27 -9.03 14.28
N LYS A 27 -2.85 -7.81 13.95
CA LYS A 27 -2.85 -6.67 14.89
C LYS A 27 -4.21 -6.43 15.51
N MET A 28 -5.28 -6.50 14.71
CA MET A 28 -6.65 -6.31 15.20
C MET A 28 -7.08 -7.46 16.13
N VAL A 29 -6.83 -8.71 15.75
CA VAL A 29 -7.17 -9.88 16.59
C VAL A 29 -6.47 -9.82 17.95
N TRP A 30 -5.26 -9.27 17.99
CA TRP A 30 -4.47 -9.14 19.21
C TRP A 30 -4.75 -7.82 19.96
N GLY A 31 -5.73 -7.03 19.54
CA GLY A 31 -6.10 -5.77 20.18
C GLY A 31 -5.09 -4.64 20.01
N MET A 32 -4.18 -4.77 19.06
CA MET A 32 -3.19 -3.73 18.73
C MET A 32 -3.75 -2.67 17.77
N GLU A 33 -4.89 -2.93 17.18
CA GLU A 33 -5.61 -2.04 16.26
C GLU A 33 -7.08 -1.97 16.67
N ASN A 34 -7.61 -0.77 16.91
CA ASN A 34 -8.93 -0.58 17.55
C ASN A 34 -10.04 -0.12 16.57
N GLY A 35 -9.75 0.07 15.31
CA GLY A 35 -10.74 0.58 14.36
C GLY A 35 -11.04 -0.40 13.26
N PRO A 36 -12.02 -0.16 12.40
CA PRO A 36 -12.15 -0.95 11.20
C PRO A 36 -10.95 -0.70 10.29
N VAL A 37 -10.43 -1.75 9.67
CA VAL A 37 -9.35 -1.68 8.68
C VAL A 37 -9.95 -1.99 7.31
N ILE A 38 -9.63 -1.17 6.31
CA ILE A 38 -10.12 -1.33 4.94
C ILE A 38 -9.01 -1.89 4.07
N GLY A 39 -9.26 -3.02 3.42
CA GLY A 39 -8.42 -3.57 2.38
C GLY A 39 -9.18 -3.68 1.07
N VAL A 40 -8.53 -3.35 -0.02
CA VAL A 40 -9.11 -3.40 -1.36
C VAL A 40 -8.28 -4.33 -2.23
N LYS A 41 -8.92 -5.31 -2.86
CA LYS A 41 -8.23 -6.13 -3.86
C LYS A 41 -7.89 -5.29 -5.08
N PRO A 42 -6.78 -5.58 -5.78
CA PRO A 42 -6.38 -4.81 -6.95
C PRO A 42 -7.52 -4.63 -7.95
N VAL A 43 -7.92 -3.37 -8.16
CA VAL A 43 -9.09 -2.98 -8.99
C VAL A 43 -8.74 -2.97 -10.48
N ASN A 44 -7.48 -2.89 -10.82
CA ASN A 44 -6.99 -2.94 -12.22
C ASN A 44 -7.09 -4.33 -12.87
N HIS A 45 -7.51 -5.35 -12.10
CA HIS A 45 -7.75 -6.71 -12.61
C HIS A 45 -9.18 -7.18 -12.25
N PRO A 46 -10.23 -6.49 -12.71
CA PRO A 46 -11.61 -6.82 -12.33
C PRO A 46 -11.99 -8.19 -12.85
N GLY A 47 -12.46 -9.05 -11.94
CA GLY A 47 -12.91 -10.41 -12.27
C GLY A 47 -11.79 -11.43 -12.49
N VAL A 48 -10.53 -11.02 -12.48
CA VAL A 48 -9.40 -11.95 -12.54
C VAL A 48 -9.18 -12.56 -11.16
N ARG A 49 -9.08 -13.88 -11.11
CA ARG A 49 -8.70 -14.58 -9.89
C ARG A 49 -7.20 -14.42 -9.67
N VAL A 50 -6.81 -13.43 -8.88
CA VAL A 50 -5.41 -13.25 -8.50
C VAL A 50 -5.01 -14.39 -7.57
N SER A 51 -4.00 -15.19 -7.99
CA SER A 51 -3.47 -16.26 -7.15
C SER A 51 -2.75 -15.65 -5.94
N LYS A 52 -3.24 -15.94 -4.77
CA LYS A 52 -2.52 -15.69 -3.51
C LYS A 52 -1.64 -16.89 -3.19
N SER A 53 -0.53 -16.67 -2.48
CA SER A 53 0.24 -17.78 -1.96
C SER A 53 -0.57 -18.51 -0.87
N THR A 54 -0.25 -19.77 -0.62
CA THR A 54 -0.88 -20.57 0.46
C THR A 54 -0.75 -19.90 1.84
N TRP A 55 0.29 -19.10 2.02
CA TRP A 55 0.63 -18.42 3.28
C TRP A 55 0.01 -17.02 3.42
N ARG A 56 -0.52 -16.45 2.34
CA ARG A 56 -1.20 -15.15 2.36
C ARG A 56 -2.71 -15.34 2.38
N GLY A 57 -3.35 -14.75 3.39
CA GLY A 57 -4.82 -14.79 3.53
C GLY A 57 -5.55 -14.00 2.44
N THR A 58 -4.95 -12.94 1.92
CA THR A 58 -5.52 -12.05 0.92
C THR A 58 -4.44 -11.35 0.08
N ASN A 59 -4.83 -10.79 -1.06
CA ASN A 59 -4.03 -9.86 -1.85
C ASN A 59 -4.55 -8.42 -1.78
N ALA A 60 -5.49 -8.14 -0.87
CA ALA A 60 -5.97 -6.80 -0.64
C ALA A 60 -4.87 -5.90 -0.05
N ILE A 61 -4.91 -4.62 -0.36
CA ILE A 61 -4.02 -3.58 0.16
C ILE A 61 -4.83 -2.42 0.73
N THR A 62 -4.24 -1.63 1.61
CA THR A 62 -4.86 -0.45 2.22
C THR A 62 -4.82 0.75 1.27
N SER A 63 -5.50 0.65 0.13
CA SER A 63 -5.57 1.73 -0.85
C SER A 63 -6.94 1.83 -1.49
N TRP A 64 -7.39 3.06 -1.73
CA TRP A 64 -8.53 3.41 -2.57
C TRP A 64 -8.10 4.35 -3.69
N SER A 65 -6.88 4.20 -4.19
CA SER A 65 -6.33 4.99 -5.29
C SER A 65 -5.94 4.08 -6.44
N TRP A 66 -6.81 4.06 -7.46
CA TRP A 66 -6.73 3.19 -8.63
C TRP A 66 -7.08 3.99 -9.88
N GLN A 67 -6.23 4.95 -10.23
CA GLN A 67 -6.47 5.89 -11.32
C GLN A 67 -6.77 5.18 -12.65
N GLY A 68 -7.86 5.58 -13.31
CA GLY A 68 -8.31 4.98 -14.57
C GLY A 68 -9.16 3.71 -14.41
N CYS A 69 -9.50 3.31 -13.17
CA CYS A 69 -10.29 2.11 -12.89
C CYS A 69 -11.76 2.40 -12.52
N ASP A 70 -12.23 3.66 -12.65
CA ASP A 70 -13.63 3.99 -12.36
C ASP A 70 -14.58 3.13 -13.18
N GLY A 71 -15.61 2.60 -12.51
CA GLY A 71 -16.56 1.64 -13.10
C GLY A 71 -16.13 0.17 -13.00
N ASN A 72 -14.90 -0.14 -12.64
CA ASN A 72 -14.43 -1.51 -12.48
C ASN A 72 -15.03 -2.16 -11.21
N LYS A 73 -15.17 -3.49 -11.25
CA LYS A 73 -15.59 -4.27 -10.07
C LYS A 73 -14.53 -4.16 -8.99
N ALA A 74 -14.95 -3.87 -7.76
CA ALA A 74 -14.11 -3.81 -6.59
C ALA A 74 -14.57 -4.79 -5.52
N GLU A 75 -13.63 -5.48 -4.87
CA GLU A 75 -13.86 -6.29 -3.69
C GLU A 75 -13.13 -5.65 -2.51
N VAL A 76 -13.91 -5.27 -1.50
CA VAL A 76 -13.44 -4.57 -0.30
C VAL A 76 -13.57 -5.50 0.89
N GLU A 77 -12.49 -5.70 1.60
CA GLU A 77 -12.42 -6.44 2.86
C GLU A 77 -12.36 -5.44 4.01
N VAL A 78 -13.34 -5.49 4.90
CA VAL A 78 -13.31 -4.70 6.14
C VAL A 78 -13.04 -5.65 7.31
N TYR A 79 -11.98 -5.37 8.04
CA TYR A 79 -11.63 -6.10 9.26
C TYR A 79 -12.07 -5.29 10.47
N SER A 80 -12.75 -5.93 11.41
CA SER A 80 -13.25 -5.30 12.62
C SER A 80 -13.64 -6.35 13.65
N THR A 81 -13.53 -6.00 14.93
CA THR A 81 -14.07 -6.78 16.05
C THR A 81 -15.51 -6.38 16.39
N ALA A 82 -16.08 -5.39 15.72
CA ALA A 82 -17.44 -4.91 15.91
C ALA A 82 -18.51 -5.95 15.52
N PHE A 83 -19.75 -5.72 15.94
CA PHE A 83 -20.88 -6.59 15.61
C PHE A 83 -21.23 -6.52 14.12
N GLU A 84 -21.26 -5.30 13.56
CA GLU A 84 -21.51 -5.04 12.15
C GLU A 84 -20.59 -3.95 11.61
N VAL A 85 -20.51 -3.88 10.29
CA VAL A 85 -19.84 -2.79 9.58
C VAL A 85 -20.69 -2.29 8.43
N GLU A 86 -20.66 -0.98 8.23
CA GLU A 86 -21.18 -0.31 7.04
C GLU A 86 -20.05 0.13 6.14
N LEU A 87 -20.23 0.04 4.84
CA LEU A 87 -19.34 0.58 3.82
C LEU A 87 -20.03 1.71 3.07
N TRP A 88 -19.30 2.80 2.90
CA TRP A 88 -19.75 4.01 2.22
C TRP A 88 -18.74 4.41 1.16
N ILE A 89 -19.18 4.85 0.00
CA ILE A 89 -18.36 5.40 -1.07
C ILE A 89 -18.95 6.75 -1.47
N ASN A 90 -18.13 7.81 -1.44
CA ASN A 90 -18.55 9.18 -1.79
C ASN A 90 -19.85 9.62 -1.10
N ASN A 91 -19.98 9.29 0.20
CA ASN A 91 -21.16 9.53 1.05
C ASN A 91 -22.42 8.69 0.70
N GLU A 92 -22.33 7.77 -0.24
CA GLU A 92 -23.40 6.82 -0.54
C GLU A 92 -23.15 5.49 0.17
N LYS A 93 -24.19 4.95 0.80
CA LYS A 93 -24.11 3.68 1.52
C LYS A 93 -24.11 2.52 0.54
N VAL A 94 -23.01 1.77 0.49
CA VAL A 94 -22.87 0.53 -0.29
C VAL A 94 -23.62 -0.63 0.36
N GLY A 95 -23.54 -0.73 1.69
CA GLY A 95 -24.23 -1.77 2.42
C GLY A 95 -23.82 -1.88 3.89
N ARG A 96 -24.49 -2.80 4.61
CA ARG A 96 -24.25 -3.15 6.00
C ARG A 96 -24.13 -4.66 6.12
N LYS A 97 -23.14 -5.17 6.87
CA LYS A 97 -22.89 -6.60 7.05
C LYS A 97 -22.46 -6.93 8.46
N LYS A 98 -22.93 -8.07 8.96
CA LYS A 98 -22.39 -8.68 10.17
C LYS A 98 -20.95 -9.08 9.96
N VAL A 99 -20.12 -8.80 10.96
CA VAL A 99 -18.72 -9.24 10.98
C VAL A 99 -18.68 -10.73 11.34
N LYS A 100 -17.99 -11.51 10.50
CA LYS A 100 -17.78 -12.95 10.73
C LYS A 100 -16.28 -13.23 10.75
N ARG A 101 -15.79 -13.83 11.83
CA ARG A 101 -14.35 -14.09 12.01
C ARG A 101 -13.52 -12.81 11.78
N ASN A 102 -13.98 -11.71 12.40
CA ASN A 102 -13.38 -10.37 12.30
C ASN A 102 -13.29 -9.80 10.87
N LYS A 103 -14.14 -10.26 9.94
CA LYS A 103 -14.10 -9.86 8.54
C LYS A 103 -15.49 -9.70 7.95
N ALA A 104 -15.68 -8.67 7.12
CA ALA A 104 -16.81 -8.52 6.19
C ALA A 104 -16.29 -8.20 4.79
N ILE A 105 -16.91 -8.79 3.76
CA ILE A 105 -16.50 -8.60 2.36
C ILE A 105 -17.63 -7.92 1.62
N PHE A 106 -17.31 -6.81 0.93
CA PHE A 106 -18.22 -6.09 0.06
C PHE A 106 -17.78 -6.22 -1.39
N LYS A 107 -18.75 -6.47 -2.26
CA LYS A 107 -18.54 -6.39 -3.71
C LYS A 107 -19.28 -5.15 -4.19
N THR A 108 -18.56 -4.28 -4.87
CA THR A 108 -19.06 -2.97 -5.31
C THR A 108 -18.38 -2.58 -6.63
N THR A 109 -18.62 -1.36 -7.07
CA THR A 109 -17.94 -0.73 -8.20
C THR A 109 -16.97 0.32 -7.65
N TYR A 110 -15.79 0.39 -8.22
CA TYR A 110 -14.84 1.44 -7.88
C TYR A 110 -15.34 2.78 -8.41
N ALA A 111 -15.29 3.78 -7.56
CA ALA A 111 -15.43 5.18 -7.91
C ALA A 111 -14.37 5.97 -7.15
N SER A 112 -13.58 6.77 -7.87
CA SER A 112 -12.58 7.65 -7.25
C SER A 112 -13.22 8.59 -6.24
N GLY A 113 -12.47 8.98 -5.22
CA GLY A 113 -12.95 9.78 -4.11
C GLY A 113 -12.71 9.11 -2.76
N LYS A 114 -13.71 9.05 -1.88
CA LYS A 114 -13.58 8.55 -0.51
C LYS A 114 -14.31 7.23 -0.32
N ILE A 115 -13.66 6.24 0.28
CA ILE A 115 -14.28 5.06 0.86
C ILE A 115 -14.19 5.13 2.39
N GLU A 116 -15.29 4.80 3.09
CA GLU A 116 -15.36 4.85 4.55
C GLU A 116 -16.02 3.58 5.08
N ALA A 117 -15.39 2.93 6.05
CA ALA A 117 -15.98 1.85 6.84
C ALA A 117 -16.38 2.39 8.22
N ARG A 118 -17.58 2.05 8.69
CA ARG A 118 -18.10 2.36 10.00
C ARG A 118 -18.36 1.07 10.77
N ALA A 119 -17.70 0.93 11.90
CA ALA A 119 -17.90 -0.19 12.82
C ALA A 119 -19.08 0.12 13.76
N LEU A 120 -19.97 -0.84 13.95
CA LEU A 120 -21.21 -0.68 14.71
C LEU A 120 -21.28 -1.71 15.83
N ASP A 121 -21.79 -1.30 16.99
CA ASP A 121 -22.14 -2.19 18.09
C ASP A 121 -23.44 -2.94 17.83
N GLU A 122 -23.87 -3.78 18.79
CA GLU A 122 -25.13 -4.54 18.70
C GLU A 122 -26.39 -3.66 18.67
N LYS A 123 -26.30 -2.43 19.19
CA LYS A 123 -27.38 -1.44 19.19
C LYS A 123 -27.38 -0.59 17.93
N GLY A 124 -26.36 -0.72 17.07
CA GLY A 124 -26.23 0.04 15.82
C GLY A 124 -25.52 1.40 15.99
N TYR A 125 -24.93 1.68 17.16
CA TYR A 125 -24.13 2.89 17.34
C TYR A 125 -22.74 2.72 16.70
N ILE A 126 -22.25 3.81 16.13
CA ILE A 126 -20.90 3.83 15.52
C ILE A 126 -19.84 3.89 16.62
N ILE A 127 -19.00 2.86 16.70
CA ILE A 127 -17.91 2.73 17.65
C ILE A 127 -16.52 2.95 17.04
N GLY A 128 -16.43 3.06 15.71
CA GLY A 128 -15.18 3.36 15.01
C GLY A 128 -15.41 3.68 13.54
N LYS A 129 -14.48 4.43 12.96
CA LYS A 129 -14.48 4.79 11.53
C LYS A 129 -13.09 4.73 10.95
N LYS A 130 -12.97 4.32 9.70
CA LYS A 130 -11.75 4.42 8.89
C LYS A 130 -12.12 4.87 7.49
N ALA A 131 -11.33 5.74 6.91
CA ALA A 131 -11.49 6.16 5.53
C ALA A 131 -10.18 6.01 4.77
N LEU A 132 -10.28 5.76 3.46
CA LEU A 132 -9.22 5.89 2.48
C LEU A 132 -9.73 6.84 1.39
N VAL A 133 -8.80 7.50 0.70
CA VAL A 133 -9.13 8.42 -0.39
C VAL A 133 -8.27 8.12 -1.62
N SER A 134 -8.76 8.50 -2.79
CA SER A 134 -8.01 8.42 -4.04
C SER A 134 -7.00 9.54 -4.15
N ALA A 135 -5.88 9.31 -4.82
CA ALA A 135 -4.98 10.35 -5.26
C ALA A 135 -5.70 11.27 -6.26
N ILE A 136 -5.47 12.57 -6.15
CA ILE A 136 -6.06 13.59 -7.03
C ILE A 136 -4.97 14.36 -7.77
N GLY A 137 -5.34 14.94 -8.89
CA GLY A 137 -4.48 15.83 -9.66
C GLY A 137 -3.29 15.11 -10.33
N LYS A 138 -2.22 15.87 -10.54
CA LYS A 138 -0.99 15.39 -11.16
C LYS A 138 -0.19 14.53 -10.18
N LEU A 139 0.29 13.38 -10.66
CA LEU A 139 1.16 12.51 -9.87
C LEU A 139 2.60 13.02 -9.88
N THR A 140 3.21 13.00 -8.71
CA THR A 140 4.62 13.37 -8.50
C THR A 140 5.35 12.30 -7.70
N ILE A 141 6.67 12.23 -7.83
CA ILE A 141 7.51 11.37 -7.01
C ILE A 141 7.82 12.11 -5.71
N LYS A 142 7.49 11.49 -4.59
CA LYS A 142 7.87 11.94 -3.24
C LYS A 142 8.96 11.05 -2.70
N THR A 143 10.00 11.65 -2.13
CA THR A 143 11.07 10.96 -1.40
C THR A 143 11.02 11.36 0.07
N GLU A 144 11.11 10.38 0.96
CA GLU A 144 11.05 10.61 2.40
C GLU A 144 12.14 9.78 3.11
N TRP A 145 13.01 10.47 3.86
CA TRP A 145 14.05 9.83 4.64
C TRP A 145 13.43 9.29 5.94
N GLU A 146 13.65 8.01 6.22
CA GLU A 146 13.17 7.40 7.47
C GLU A 146 13.81 8.05 8.70
N ASN A 147 15.09 8.42 8.61
CA ASN A 147 15.80 9.15 9.65
C ASN A 147 16.50 10.38 9.06
N LYS A 148 16.33 11.54 9.70
CA LYS A 148 16.97 12.82 9.33
C LYS A 148 18.22 13.12 10.15
N ASN A 149 18.46 12.38 11.23
CA ASN A 149 19.66 12.52 12.09
C ASN A 149 20.63 11.39 11.75
N PHE A 150 21.52 11.63 10.81
CA PHE A 150 22.50 10.67 10.34
C PHE A 150 23.92 11.22 10.46
N LYS A 151 24.89 10.32 10.49
CA LYS A 151 26.34 10.60 10.50
C LYS A 151 26.98 9.91 9.30
N GLN A 152 28.19 10.34 8.96
CA GLN A 152 28.98 9.65 7.95
C GLN A 152 29.17 8.16 8.32
N GLY A 153 28.94 7.28 7.37
CA GLY A 153 28.96 5.82 7.54
C GLY A 153 27.62 5.19 7.86
N ASP A 154 26.60 5.96 8.30
CA ASP A 154 25.26 5.44 8.59
C ASP A 154 24.58 4.94 7.31
N ILE A 155 23.77 3.89 7.47
CA ILE A 155 22.86 3.39 6.42
C ILE A 155 21.49 4.01 6.65
N CYS A 156 20.95 4.63 5.59
CA CYS A 156 19.66 5.28 5.61
C CYS A 156 18.72 4.66 4.56
N TYR A 157 17.44 4.62 4.91
CA TYR A 157 16.36 4.18 4.04
C TYR A 157 15.56 5.39 3.57
N ILE A 158 15.28 5.43 2.27
CA ILE A 158 14.52 6.51 1.66
C ILE A 158 13.30 5.90 0.99
N ASP A 159 12.12 6.17 1.55
CA ASP A 159 10.85 5.79 0.96
C ASP A 159 10.56 6.64 -0.27
N ILE A 160 10.13 5.97 -1.34
CA ILE A 160 9.78 6.60 -2.59
C ILE A 160 8.34 6.23 -2.92
N SER A 161 7.52 7.24 -3.15
CA SER A 161 6.10 7.09 -3.42
C SER A 161 5.66 7.95 -4.59
N LEU A 162 4.82 7.39 -5.46
CA LEU A 162 4.11 8.13 -6.49
C LEU A 162 2.81 8.65 -5.89
N VAL A 163 2.70 9.96 -5.67
CA VAL A 163 1.59 10.58 -4.94
C VAL A 163 0.85 11.61 -5.77
N GLY A 164 -0.44 11.77 -5.51
CA GLY A 164 -1.23 12.89 -6.00
C GLY A 164 -0.99 14.17 -5.21
N GLU A 165 -1.65 15.26 -5.61
CA GLU A 165 -1.57 16.58 -4.96
C GLU A 165 -2.05 16.57 -3.50
N ASN A 166 -2.83 15.56 -3.12
CA ASN A 166 -3.29 15.33 -1.74
C ASN A 166 -2.41 14.36 -0.95
N ASP A 167 -1.18 14.11 -1.41
CA ASP A 167 -0.18 13.24 -0.75
C ASP A 167 -0.61 11.76 -0.60
N VAL A 168 -1.58 11.32 -1.40
CA VAL A 168 -2.07 9.94 -1.43
C VAL A 168 -1.32 9.14 -2.48
N VAL A 169 -0.83 7.96 -2.10
CA VAL A 169 -0.13 7.06 -3.02
C VAL A 169 -1.07 6.47 -4.05
N GLU A 170 -0.69 6.56 -5.31
CA GLU A 170 -1.42 5.96 -6.43
C GLU A 170 -0.98 4.52 -6.65
N SER A 171 -1.88 3.57 -6.44
CA SER A 171 -1.56 2.13 -6.47
C SER A 171 -1.66 1.48 -7.84
N ASN A 172 -2.27 2.15 -8.83
CA ASN A 172 -2.44 1.62 -10.20
C ASN A 172 -1.37 2.06 -11.18
N LYS A 173 -0.52 3.01 -10.80
CA LYS A 173 0.55 3.53 -11.68
C LYS A 173 1.90 3.05 -11.20
N ASP A 174 2.58 2.32 -12.09
CA ASP A 174 3.99 1.97 -11.91
C ASP A 174 4.82 2.76 -12.92
N CYS A 175 5.90 3.40 -12.44
CA CYS A 175 6.79 4.26 -13.23
C CYS A 175 8.20 3.69 -13.20
N LEU A 176 8.90 3.80 -14.32
CA LEU A 176 10.36 3.61 -14.35
C LEU A 176 11.00 4.86 -13.77
N ILE A 177 11.77 4.71 -12.71
CA ILE A 177 12.41 5.80 -11.97
C ILE A 177 13.90 5.59 -11.87
N GLN A 178 14.65 6.71 -11.79
CA GLN A 178 16.10 6.71 -11.58
C GLN A 178 16.45 7.47 -10.31
N CYS A 179 17.31 6.86 -9.50
CA CYS A 179 17.86 7.42 -8.26
C CYS A 179 19.21 8.04 -8.53
N LYS A 180 19.40 9.31 -8.15
CA LYS A 180 20.67 10.03 -8.17
C LYS A 180 21.05 10.38 -6.75
N THR A 181 22.29 10.16 -6.39
CA THR A 181 22.82 10.42 -5.05
C THR A 181 23.95 11.44 -5.08
N LYS A 182 24.02 12.25 -4.02
CA LYS A 182 25.15 13.13 -3.74
C LYS A 182 25.53 12.95 -2.28
N ASP A 183 26.84 12.87 -1.98
CA ASP A 183 27.38 12.59 -0.66
C ASP A 183 26.79 11.31 -0.01
N CYS A 184 26.32 10.38 -0.85
CA CYS A 184 25.77 9.08 -0.50
C CYS A 184 26.22 8.02 -1.52
N GLU A 185 26.54 6.83 -1.06
CA GLU A 185 26.70 5.62 -1.89
C GLU A 185 25.36 4.89 -1.97
N LEU A 186 24.84 4.63 -3.17
CA LEU A 186 23.63 3.84 -3.38
C LEU A 186 23.96 2.36 -3.17
N LEU A 187 23.40 1.75 -2.12
CA LEU A 187 23.61 0.34 -1.77
C LEU A 187 22.55 -0.57 -2.39
N GLY A 188 21.33 -0.03 -2.57
CA GLY A 188 20.23 -0.78 -3.17
C GLY A 188 19.10 0.14 -3.58
N PHE A 189 18.40 -0.24 -4.68
CA PHE A 189 17.26 0.49 -5.19
C PHE A 189 16.27 -0.45 -5.84
N GLY A 190 15.02 -0.44 -5.41
CA GLY A 190 14.03 -1.35 -5.96
C GLY A 190 12.66 -1.26 -5.33
N SER A 191 11.76 -2.13 -5.79
CA SER A 191 10.38 -2.23 -5.33
C SER A 191 10.08 -3.61 -4.75
N ALA A 192 8.92 -3.74 -4.09
CA ALA A 192 8.47 -5.02 -3.51
C ALA A 192 7.87 -5.99 -4.55
N ARG A 193 8.09 -5.78 -5.85
CA ARG A 193 7.61 -6.67 -6.90
C ARG A 193 8.27 -8.05 -6.81
N ALA A 194 7.50 -9.06 -6.46
CA ALA A 194 8.02 -10.40 -6.22
C ALA A 194 8.52 -11.10 -7.50
N CYS A 195 7.95 -10.78 -8.66
CA CYS A 195 8.34 -11.31 -9.96
C CYS A 195 8.88 -10.18 -10.82
N SER A 196 10.21 -10.05 -10.90
CA SER A 196 10.89 -8.98 -11.65
C SER A 196 12.22 -9.48 -12.19
N LYS A 197 12.63 -8.92 -13.34
CA LYS A 197 13.98 -9.09 -13.90
C LYS A 197 14.93 -7.97 -13.50
N GLU A 198 14.43 -6.97 -12.78
CA GLU A 198 15.21 -5.83 -12.32
C GLU A 198 16.18 -6.22 -11.22
N SER A 199 17.32 -5.56 -11.18
CA SER A 199 18.35 -5.75 -10.17
C SER A 199 18.24 -4.66 -9.10
N TYR A 200 18.43 -5.03 -7.85
CA TYR A 200 18.44 -4.08 -6.74
C TYR A 200 19.77 -3.28 -6.61
N VAL A 201 20.79 -3.63 -7.37
CA VAL A 201 22.11 -2.94 -7.34
C VAL A 201 22.31 -1.95 -8.49
N THR A 202 21.22 -1.54 -9.13
CA THR A 202 21.20 -0.50 -10.17
C THR A 202 20.53 0.77 -9.66
N ASP A 203 20.78 1.88 -10.34
CA ASP A 203 20.16 3.17 -10.04
C ASP A 203 18.76 3.36 -10.67
N VAL A 204 18.22 2.30 -11.29
CA VAL A 204 16.93 2.32 -12.00
C VAL A 204 16.05 1.17 -11.52
N CYS A 205 14.79 1.47 -11.23
CA CYS A 205 13.78 0.45 -10.96
C CYS A 205 12.38 0.91 -11.39
N THR A 206 11.45 -0.03 -11.50
CA THR A 206 10.03 0.26 -11.69
C THR A 206 9.33 0.21 -10.34
N THR A 207 8.57 1.23 -9.99
CA THR A 207 7.73 1.22 -8.78
C THR A 207 6.76 0.03 -8.81
N TYR A 208 6.34 -0.40 -7.64
CA TYR A 208 5.29 -1.41 -7.50
C TYR A 208 4.20 -0.89 -6.57
N GLN A 209 2.97 -0.80 -7.10
CA GLN A 209 1.85 -0.15 -6.43
C GLN A 209 2.22 1.28 -5.99
N GLY A 210 2.94 2.01 -6.86
CA GLY A 210 3.39 3.36 -6.64
C GLY A 210 4.52 3.51 -5.61
N ARG A 211 5.24 2.45 -5.22
CA ARG A 211 6.26 2.48 -4.18
C ARG A 211 7.58 1.88 -4.61
N ALA A 212 8.67 2.41 -4.07
CA ALA A 212 10.03 1.88 -4.15
C ALA A 212 10.81 2.29 -2.89
N LEU A 213 12.01 1.74 -2.71
CA LEU A 213 12.93 2.07 -1.62
C LEU A 213 14.33 2.24 -2.17
N ALA A 214 15.04 3.28 -1.72
CA ALA A 214 16.47 3.39 -1.87
C ALA A 214 17.17 3.17 -0.53
N VAL A 215 18.29 2.46 -0.55
CA VAL A 215 19.16 2.24 0.61
C VAL A 215 20.49 2.89 0.28
N VAL A 216 20.93 3.83 1.11
CA VAL A 216 22.17 4.57 0.90
C VAL A 216 23.07 4.52 2.12
N ARG A 217 24.38 4.61 1.89
CA ARG A 217 25.37 4.89 2.93
C ARG A 217 25.78 6.34 2.84
N ILE A 218 25.80 7.05 3.96
CA ILE A 218 26.23 8.45 4.03
C ILE A 218 27.77 8.52 3.87
N THR A 219 28.22 9.29 2.89
CA THR A 219 29.68 9.43 2.59
C THR A 219 30.20 10.86 2.75
N GLY A 220 29.31 11.86 2.85
CA GLY A 220 29.69 13.26 2.98
C GLY A 220 28.76 14.05 3.90
N GLU A 221 29.00 15.35 3.99
CA GLU A 221 28.33 16.24 4.95
C GLU A 221 26.92 16.68 4.49
N ASN A 222 26.67 16.72 3.18
CA ASN A 222 25.41 17.22 2.61
C ASN A 222 24.71 16.15 1.74
N PRO A 223 24.32 15.00 2.33
CA PRO A 223 23.74 13.91 1.58
C PRO A 223 22.40 14.31 0.98
N SER A 224 22.19 13.94 -0.27
CA SER A 224 20.91 14.12 -0.95
C SER A 224 20.62 12.96 -1.90
N VAL A 225 19.33 12.67 -2.04
CA VAL A 225 18.81 11.68 -2.98
C VAL A 225 17.70 12.37 -3.81
N GLU A 226 17.89 12.36 -5.12
CA GLU A 226 16.91 12.83 -6.09
C GLU A 226 16.40 11.63 -6.88
N VAL A 227 15.09 11.50 -7.00
CA VAL A 227 14.45 10.46 -7.82
C VAL A 227 13.61 11.11 -8.91
N VAL A 228 13.86 10.71 -10.14
CA VAL A 228 13.21 11.28 -11.33
C VAL A 228 12.56 10.18 -12.17
N ASN A 229 11.53 10.52 -12.94
CA ASN A 229 11.02 9.65 -13.99
C ASN A 229 12.09 9.50 -15.09
N LYS A 230 12.26 8.27 -15.56
CA LYS A 230 13.18 7.93 -16.64
C LYS A 230 12.45 7.79 -17.97
#